data_24bb7b3e6fc0da4a56d3bc5af7b0dca6
#
_entry.id   24bb7b3e6fc0da4a56d3bc5af7b0dca6
#
_cell.length_a   1.000
_cell.length_b   1.000
_cell.length_c   1.000
_cell.angle_alpha   90.00
_cell.angle_beta   90.00
_cell.angle_gamma   90.00
#
_symmetry.space_group_name_H-M   'P 1'
#
loop_
_entity.id
_entity.type
_entity.pdbx_description
1 polymer ?
#
loop_
_entity_poly.entity_id
_entity_poly.type
_entity_poly.pdbx_seq_one_letter_code
_entity_poly.pdbx_strand_id
1 'polypeptide(L)'
;MAYLLDKNGYPLYDVAGFRLMDADSFALITDRTAADVQKVILYASRPMTEAELAEWKAGMKGAYNYTDFNRVEAAVEYVTERLKIAGWRVNPVTKLNWTVSDFPTVSEMERYLKNIQLLRSTLPVGLPLVPEDMDRFTYREANDIEKILLLIDAIITDITLGWMYCGEIYAGEV
;
A
#
# COMPACT_ATOMS: atom_id res chain seq x y z
N MET A 1 -7.52 -8.64 -5.75
CA MET A 1 -6.18 -8.54 -6.36
C MET A 1 -6.22 -9.24 -7.70
N ALA A 2 -5.91 -8.54 -8.76
CA ALA A 2 -5.75 -9.16 -10.07
C ALA A 2 -4.26 -9.25 -10.36
N TYR A 3 -3.69 -10.44 -10.26
CA TYR A 3 -2.38 -10.71 -10.84
C TYR A 3 -2.50 -10.71 -12.37
N LEU A 4 -1.49 -10.17 -13.04
CA LEU A 4 -1.41 -10.31 -14.48
C LEU A 4 -1.18 -11.79 -14.83
N LEU A 5 -1.99 -12.29 -15.73
CA LEU A 5 -1.94 -13.65 -16.20
C LEU A 5 -1.56 -13.67 -17.68
N ASP A 6 -0.84 -14.70 -18.12
CA ASP A 6 -0.65 -14.97 -19.52
C ASP A 6 -1.95 -15.44 -20.19
N LYS A 7 -1.90 -15.66 -21.51
CA LYS A 7 -3.04 -16.13 -22.30
C LYS A 7 -3.59 -17.50 -21.89
N ASN A 8 -2.85 -18.26 -21.06
CA ASN A 8 -3.23 -19.58 -20.56
C ASN A 8 -3.67 -19.56 -19.11
N GLY A 9 -3.71 -18.36 -18.48
CA GLY A 9 -4.10 -18.17 -17.08
C GLY A 9 -2.97 -18.39 -16.07
N TYR A 10 -1.71 -18.48 -16.49
CA TYR A 10 -0.56 -18.55 -15.59
C TYR A 10 -0.09 -17.16 -15.16
N PRO A 11 0.33 -17.00 -13.88
CA PRO A 11 0.87 -15.73 -13.41
C PRO A 11 2.09 -15.29 -14.20
N LEU A 12 2.13 -14.03 -14.58
CA LEU A 12 3.32 -13.39 -15.15
C LEU A 12 4.26 -12.98 -14.03
N TYR A 13 5.56 -13.08 -14.30
CA TYR A 13 6.64 -12.70 -13.40
C TYR A 13 7.57 -11.72 -14.11
N ASP A 14 8.17 -10.80 -13.34
CA ASP A 14 9.23 -9.95 -13.84
C ASP A 14 10.57 -10.72 -13.93
N VAL A 15 11.62 -10.02 -14.40
CA VAL A 15 12.97 -10.62 -14.55
C VAL A 15 13.61 -11.02 -13.20
N ALA A 16 13.13 -10.48 -12.10
CA ALA A 16 13.57 -10.81 -10.74
C ALA A 16 12.72 -11.91 -10.09
N GLY A 17 11.73 -12.46 -10.80
CA GLY A 17 10.85 -13.53 -10.31
C GLY A 17 9.67 -13.06 -9.47
N PHE A 18 9.34 -11.77 -9.49
CA PHE A 18 8.16 -11.23 -8.81
C PHE A 18 6.92 -11.39 -9.70
N ARG A 19 5.80 -11.78 -9.09
CA ARG A 19 4.51 -11.77 -9.77
C ARG A 19 4.15 -10.36 -10.21
N LEU A 20 3.91 -10.20 -11.50
CA LEU A 20 3.39 -8.95 -12.02
C LEU A 20 1.94 -8.79 -11.58
N MET A 21 1.63 -7.60 -11.11
CA MET A 21 0.29 -7.22 -10.70
C MET A 21 -0.21 -6.12 -11.62
N ASP A 22 -1.53 -6.04 -11.75
CA ASP A 22 -2.15 -4.92 -12.42
C ASP A 22 -1.77 -3.62 -11.68
N ALA A 23 -1.08 -2.72 -12.38
CA ALA A 23 -0.60 -1.47 -11.81
C ALA A 23 -1.73 -0.60 -11.22
N ASP A 24 -2.96 -0.76 -11.75
CA ASP A 24 -4.13 -0.06 -11.24
C ASP A 24 -4.64 -0.63 -9.90
N SER A 25 -4.24 -1.85 -9.53
CA SER A 25 -4.73 -2.48 -8.29
C SER A 25 -4.05 -2.00 -7.02
N PHE A 26 -2.94 -1.26 -7.11
CA PHE A 26 -2.38 -0.56 -5.95
C PHE A 26 -1.81 0.82 -6.26
N ALA A 27 -2.54 1.62 -7.00
CA ALA A 27 -2.23 3.04 -7.08
C ALA A 27 -2.31 3.65 -5.68
N LEU A 28 -1.22 3.55 -4.92
CA LEU A 28 -1.12 4.12 -3.59
C LEU A 28 -1.22 5.64 -3.66
N ILE A 29 -2.00 6.23 -2.76
CA ILE A 29 -2.28 7.65 -2.73
C ILE A 29 -1.42 8.29 -1.64
N THR A 30 -0.42 9.07 -2.03
CA THR A 30 0.52 9.72 -1.11
C THR A 30 0.46 11.24 -1.15
N ASP A 31 -0.50 11.80 -1.89
CA ASP A 31 -0.60 13.22 -2.21
C ASP A 31 -1.97 13.81 -1.84
N ARG A 32 -2.66 13.20 -0.86
CA ARG A 32 -3.89 13.80 -0.28
C ARG A 32 -3.58 15.15 0.31
N THR A 33 -4.52 16.08 0.16
CA THR A 33 -4.39 17.45 0.64
C THR A 33 -5.54 17.82 1.57
N ALA A 34 -5.39 18.92 2.30
CA ALA A 34 -6.48 19.49 3.09
C ALA A 34 -7.69 19.88 2.21
N ALA A 35 -7.45 20.27 0.96
CA ALA A 35 -8.53 20.62 0.03
C ALA A 35 -9.36 19.38 -0.35
N ASP A 36 -8.72 18.21 -0.52
CA ASP A 36 -9.43 16.95 -0.78
C ASP A 36 -10.36 16.59 0.38
N VAL A 37 -9.88 16.74 1.63
CA VAL A 37 -10.69 16.52 2.84
C VAL A 37 -11.84 17.51 2.94
N GLN A 38 -11.59 18.81 2.68
CA GLN A 38 -12.63 19.82 2.70
C GLN A 38 -13.72 19.55 1.65
N LYS A 39 -13.34 19.04 0.50
CA LYS A 39 -14.30 18.63 -0.55
C LYS A 39 -15.22 17.50 -0.07
N VAL A 40 -14.68 16.49 0.63
CA VAL A 40 -15.49 15.41 1.24
C VAL A 40 -16.46 15.98 2.26
N ILE A 41 -16.00 16.86 3.15
CA ILE A 41 -16.84 17.50 4.17
C ILE A 41 -17.95 18.33 3.50
N LEU A 42 -17.63 19.08 2.46
CA LEU A 42 -18.60 19.88 1.71
C LEU A 42 -19.69 18.98 1.10
N TYR A 43 -19.32 17.87 0.46
CA TYR A 43 -20.28 16.96 -0.14
C TYR A 43 -21.16 16.26 0.90
N ALA A 44 -20.59 15.91 2.05
CA ALA A 44 -21.33 15.31 3.16
C ALA A 44 -22.28 16.29 3.88
N SER A 45 -22.07 17.60 3.77
CA SER A 45 -22.81 18.62 4.53
C SER A 45 -24.10 19.11 3.84
N ARG A 46 -24.35 18.77 2.57
CA ARG A 46 -25.48 19.23 1.80
C ARG A 46 -25.93 18.19 0.76
N PRO A 47 -27.13 18.34 0.17
CA PRO A 47 -27.51 17.51 -0.97
C PRO A 47 -26.51 17.67 -2.12
N MET A 48 -26.11 16.55 -2.71
CA MET A 48 -25.18 16.51 -3.84
C MET A 48 -25.94 16.62 -5.16
N THR A 49 -25.31 17.25 -6.15
CA THR A 49 -25.74 17.16 -7.55
C THR A 49 -25.47 15.76 -8.10
N GLU A 50 -26.03 15.42 -9.26
CA GLU A 50 -25.77 14.11 -9.89
C GLU A 50 -24.28 13.89 -10.20
N ALA A 51 -23.56 14.91 -10.64
CA ALA A 51 -22.14 14.85 -10.92
C ALA A 51 -21.31 14.62 -9.64
N GLU A 52 -21.63 15.33 -8.55
CA GLU A 52 -20.99 15.15 -7.25
C GLU A 52 -21.27 13.76 -6.66
N LEU A 53 -22.49 13.26 -6.83
CA LEU A 53 -22.86 11.93 -6.40
C LEU A 53 -22.11 10.83 -7.20
N ALA A 54 -21.90 11.06 -8.48
CA ALA A 54 -21.10 10.16 -9.31
C ALA A 54 -19.63 10.14 -8.86
N GLU A 55 -19.05 11.31 -8.56
CA GLU A 55 -17.70 11.43 -8.02
C GLU A 55 -17.58 10.79 -6.63
N TRP A 56 -18.56 11.01 -5.75
CA TRP A 56 -18.64 10.37 -4.44
C TRP A 56 -18.62 8.84 -4.54
N LYS A 57 -19.43 8.29 -5.46
CA LYS A 57 -19.51 6.83 -5.69
C LYS A 57 -18.26 6.25 -6.33
N ALA A 58 -17.55 7.03 -7.15
CA ALA A 58 -16.27 6.64 -7.75
C ALA A 58 -15.13 6.57 -6.72
N GLY A 59 -15.31 7.17 -5.54
CA GLY A 59 -14.31 7.26 -4.48
C GLY A 59 -13.58 8.60 -4.51
N MET A 60 -13.65 9.33 -3.41
CA MET A 60 -13.01 10.63 -3.26
C MET A 60 -11.66 10.48 -2.56
N LYS A 61 -10.63 11.06 -3.12
CA LYS A 61 -9.25 11.03 -2.60
C LYS A 61 -9.13 11.49 -1.14
N GLY A 62 -9.96 12.45 -0.71
CA GLY A 62 -9.97 12.97 0.66
C GLY A 62 -10.69 12.09 1.68
N ALA A 63 -11.42 11.07 1.24
CA ALA A 63 -12.04 10.07 2.10
C ALA A 63 -11.06 8.91 2.32
N TYR A 64 -11.05 8.34 3.53
CA TYR A 64 -10.36 7.09 3.82
C TYR A 64 -11.41 6.05 4.20
N ASN A 65 -11.63 5.09 3.34
CA ASN A 65 -12.75 4.16 3.44
C ASN A 65 -12.33 2.69 3.15
N TYR A 66 -13.29 1.80 3.04
CA TYR A 66 -13.04 0.37 2.81
C TYR A 66 -12.19 0.07 1.56
N THR A 67 -12.25 0.90 0.52
CA THR A 67 -11.41 0.72 -0.68
C THR A 67 -9.97 1.05 -0.41
N ASP A 68 -9.71 2.06 0.46
CA ASP A 68 -8.36 2.41 0.91
C ASP A 68 -7.78 1.31 1.79
N PHE A 69 -8.57 0.76 2.73
CA PHE A 69 -8.13 -0.38 3.54
C PHE A 69 -7.76 -1.58 2.68
N ASN A 70 -8.61 -1.96 1.72
CA ASN A 70 -8.33 -3.07 0.82
C ASN A 70 -7.07 -2.82 -0.01
N ARG A 71 -6.90 -1.61 -0.55
CA ARG A 71 -5.72 -1.22 -1.34
C ARG A 71 -4.44 -1.31 -0.52
N VAL A 72 -4.43 -0.73 0.67
CA VAL A 72 -3.25 -0.71 1.54
C VAL A 72 -2.93 -2.12 2.05
N GLU A 73 -3.92 -2.90 2.50
CA GLU A 73 -3.68 -4.27 2.95
C GLU A 73 -3.21 -5.18 1.81
N ALA A 74 -3.67 -4.94 0.59
CA ALA A 74 -3.15 -5.61 -0.60
C ALA A 74 -1.67 -5.24 -0.87
N ALA A 75 -1.32 -3.97 -0.72
CA ALA A 75 0.05 -3.53 -0.84
C ALA A 75 0.95 -4.09 0.29
N VAL A 76 0.42 -4.25 1.50
CA VAL A 76 1.12 -4.92 2.61
C VAL A 76 1.46 -6.36 2.23
N GLU A 77 0.55 -7.13 1.65
CA GLU A 77 0.84 -8.50 1.19
C GLU A 77 1.91 -8.53 0.11
N TYR A 78 1.79 -7.65 -0.88
CA TYR A 78 2.76 -7.56 -1.97
C TYR A 78 4.17 -7.23 -1.45
N VAL A 79 4.30 -6.17 -0.65
CA VAL A 79 5.59 -5.77 -0.07
C VAL A 79 6.15 -6.89 0.84
N THR A 80 5.28 -7.60 1.56
CA THR A 80 5.67 -8.75 2.38
C THR A 80 6.25 -9.88 1.54
N GLU A 81 5.64 -10.20 0.42
CA GLU A 81 6.15 -11.23 -0.50
C GLU A 81 7.53 -10.84 -1.03
N ARG A 82 7.69 -9.59 -1.47
CA ARG A 82 8.98 -9.06 -1.92
C ARG A 82 10.06 -9.11 -0.84
N LEU A 83 9.73 -8.70 0.38
CA LEU A 83 10.65 -8.80 1.52
C LEU A 83 11.07 -10.25 1.78
N LYS A 84 10.13 -11.21 1.72
CA LYS A 84 10.44 -12.64 1.90
C LYS A 84 11.39 -13.17 0.83
N ILE A 85 11.19 -12.82 -0.43
CA ILE A 85 12.08 -13.19 -1.54
C ILE A 85 13.47 -12.59 -1.33
N ALA A 86 13.54 -11.35 -0.86
CA ALA A 86 14.79 -10.68 -0.52
C ALA A 86 15.41 -11.14 0.82
N GLY A 87 14.85 -12.18 1.47
CA GLY A 87 15.43 -12.85 2.65
C GLY A 87 14.93 -12.38 4.00
N TRP A 88 14.02 -11.41 4.08
CA TRP A 88 13.43 -10.97 5.34
C TRP A 88 12.26 -11.84 5.76
N ARG A 89 12.14 -12.10 7.08
CA ARG A 89 11.04 -12.89 7.64
C ARG A 89 10.01 -11.96 8.26
N VAL A 90 8.94 -11.69 7.53
CA VAL A 90 7.81 -10.88 7.98
C VAL A 90 6.50 -11.61 7.73
N ASN A 91 5.57 -11.53 8.67
CA ASN A 91 4.28 -12.23 8.60
C ASN A 91 3.16 -11.31 9.14
N PRO A 92 2.72 -10.30 8.36
CA PRO A 92 1.55 -9.52 8.70
C PRO A 92 0.28 -10.37 8.63
N VAL A 93 -0.77 -9.93 9.32
CA VAL A 93 -2.11 -10.52 9.25
C VAL A 93 -3.03 -9.53 8.56
N THR A 94 -3.38 -9.78 7.30
CA THR A 94 -4.16 -8.88 6.45
C THR A 94 -5.64 -9.26 6.38
N LYS A 95 -6.49 -8.30 6.03
CA LYS A 95 -7.92 -8.46 5.72
C LYS A 95 -8.19 -7.76 4.39
N LEU A 96 -8.47 -8.52 3.32
CA LEU A 96 -8.61 -8.01 1.95
C LEU A 96 -10.08 -7.87 1.49
N ASN A 97 -11.02 -8.07 2.38
CA ASN A 97 -12.43 -8.13 2.06
C ASN A 97 -13.26 -7.10 2.82
N TRP A 98 -12.70 -5.91 3.04
CA TRP A 98 -13.46 -4.80 3.59
C TRP A 98 -14.57 -4.39 2.65
N THR A 99 -15.75 -4.14 3.21
CA THR A 99 -16.96 -3.73 2.47
C THR A 99 -17.53 -2.42 3.04
N VAL A 100 -18.43 -1.81 2.32
CA VAL A 100 -19.14 -0.59 2.78
C VAL A 100 -19.93 -0.82 4.08
N SER A 101 -20.26 -2.07 4.41
CA SER A 101 -21.01 -2.44 5.62
C SER A 101 -20.12 -2.74 6.81
N ASP A 102 -18.81 -2.79 6.63
CA ASP A 102 -17.87 -3.03 7.72
C ASP A 102 -17.61 -1.76 8.52
N PHE A 103 -17.73 -1.86 9.83
CA PHE A 103 -17.30 -0.83 10.76
C PHE A 103 -15.97 -1.28 11.38
N PRO A 104 -14.84 -0.58 11.08
CA PRO A 104 -13.57 -0.94 11.65
C PRO A 104 -13.61 -0.89 13.18
N THR A 105 -13.30 -2.00 13.82
CA THR A 105 -13.15 -2.06 15.27
C THR A 105 -11.78 -1.56 15.70
N VAL A 106 -11.62 -1.16 16.97
CA VAL A 106 -10.32 -0.74 17.52
C VAL A 106 -9.26 -1.82 17.29
N SER A 107 -9.59 -3.07 17.56
CA SER A 107 -8.64 -4.19 17.37
C SER A 107 -8.24 -4.44 15.92
N GLU A 108 -9.14 -4.17 14.96
CA GLU A 108 -8.81 -4.26 13.53
C GLU A 108 -7.89 -3.11 13.11
N MET A 109 -8.10 -1.91 13.65
CA MET A 109 -7.23 -0.76 13.38
C MET A 109 -5.86 -0.93 14.02
N GLU A 110 -5.78 -1.44 15.25
CA GLU A 110 -4.51 -1.82 15.88
C GLU A 110 -3.75 -2.87 15.05
N ARG A 111 -4.44 -3.91 14.59
CA ARG A 111 -3.86 -4.92 13.68
C ARG A 111 -3.34 -4.28 12.40
N TYR A 112 -4.12 -3.41 11.78
CA TYR A 112 -3.78 -2.69 10.56
C TYR A 112 -2.50 -1.87 10.73
N LEU A 113 -2.45 -1.00 11.74
CA LEU A 113 -1.27 -0.18 12.05
C LEU A 113 -0.05 -1.03 12.43
N LYS A 114 -0.26 -2.12 13.16
CA LYS A 114 0.80 -3.07 13.53
C LYS A 114 1.42 -3.74 12.31
N ASN A 115 0.65 -4.05 11.26
CA ASN A 115 1.18 -4.57 10.00
C ASN A 115 2.12 -3.54 9.34
N ILE A 116 1.70 -2.27 9.28
CA ILE A 116 2.53 -1.19 8.70
C ILE A 116 3.81 -1.00 9.54
N GLN A 117 3.69 -0.98 10.87
CA GLN A 117 4.83 -0.86 11.78
C GLN A 117 5.80 -2.05 11.65
N LEU A 118 5.29 -3.26 11.46
CA LEU A 118 6.09 -4.46 11.23
C LEU A 118 6.94 -4.31 9.96
N LEU A 119 6.34 -3.90 8.85
CA LEU A 119 7.07 -3.68 7.60
C LEU A 119 8.07 -2.53 7.73
N ARG A 120 7.65 -1.42 8.34
CA ARG A 120 8.50 -0.25 8.56
C ARG A 120 9.76 -0.60 9.37
N SER A 121 9.63 -1.45 10.39
CA SER A 121 10.75 -1.85 11.25
C SER A 121 11.74 -2.82 10.60
N THR A 122 11.40 -3.37 9.43
CA THR A 122 12.25 -4.35 8.73
C THR A 122 13.50 -3.70 8.13
N LEU A 123 13.41 -2.45 7.70
CA LEU A 123 14.51 -1.72 7.06
C LEU A 123 14.93 -0.52 7.93
N PRO A 124 16.22 -0.37 8.25
CA PRO A 124 16.75 0.68 9.12
C PRO A 124 16.93 2.01 8.35
N VAL A 125 15.87 2.52 7.74
CA VAL A 125 15.89 3.74 6.94
C VAL A 125 14.90 4.77 7.50
N GLY A 126 15.11 6.04 7.17
CA GLY A 126 14.28 7.16 7.62
C GLY A 126 12.88 7.18 7.00
N LEU A 127 12.08 6.15 7.26
CA LEU A 127 10.68 6.07 6.82
C LEU A 127 9.77 6.95 7.68
N PRO A 128 8.64 7.44 7.16
CA PRO A 128 7.64 8.15 7.94
C PRO A 128 7.23 7.37 9.19
N LEU A 129 6.67 8.08 10.17
CA LEU A 129 6.13 7.44 11.37
C LEU A 129 4.76 6.81 11.06
N VAL A 130 4.50 5.66 11.68
CA VAL A 130 3.16 5.06 11.67
C VAL A 130 2.35 5.75 12.76
N PRO A 131 1.07 6.11 12.53
CA PRO A 131 0.20 6.62 13.55
C PRO A 131 0.09 5.68 14.76
N GLU A 132 -0.06 6.22 15.96
CA GLU A 132 -0.26 5.43 17.17
C GLU A 132 -1.65 4.78 17.22
N ASP A 133 -2.65 5.51 16.72
CA ASP A 133 -4.05 5.07 16.63
C ASP A 133 -4.75 5.70 15.40
N MET A 134 -6.02 5.36 15.19
CA MET A 134 -6.86 5.88 14.11
C MET A 134 -7.93 6.88 14.59
N ASP A 135 -7.92 7.28 15.87
CA ASP A 135 -9.00 8.09 16.47
C ASP A 135 -9.10 9.51 15.87
N ARG A 136 -7.97 10.08 15.50
CA ARG A 136 -7.87 11.40 14.86
C ARG A 136 -7.13 11.33 13.53
N PHE A 137 -7.36 10.28 12.81
CA PHE A 137 -6.65 9.98 11.58
C PHE A 137 -6.72 11.10 10.56
N THR A 138 -5.57 11.61 10.15
CA THR A 138 -5.43 12.75 9.25
C THR A 138 -5.04 12.29 7.84
N TYR A 139 -5.26 13.16 6.85
CA TYR A 139 -4.79 12.91 5.48
C TYR A 139 -3.26 12.76 5.38
N ARG A 140 -2.50 13.39 6.30
CA ARG A 140 -1.03 13.28 6.34
C ARG A 140 -0.63 11.87 6.76
N GLU A 141 -1.24 11.35 7.81
CA GLU A 141 -1.02 9.99 8.29
C GLU A 141 -1.44 8.95 7.24
N ALA A 142 -2.55 9.19 6.52
CA ALA A 142 -2.94 8.37 5.39
C ALA A 142 -1.88 8.34 4.30
N ASN A 143 -1.32 9.50 3.95
CA ASN A 143 -0.22 9.61 2.99
C ASN A 143 1.04 8.92 3.51
N ASP A 144 1.37 9.05 4.79
CA ASP A 144 2.57 8.46 5.39
C ASP A 144 2.50 6.93 5.39
N ILE A 145 1.34 6.34 5.71
CA ILE A 145 1.12 4.88 5.62
C ILE A 145 1.42 4.36 4.21
N GLU A 146 0.79 4.97 3.21
CA GLU A 146 0.97 4.54 1.83
C GLU A 146 2.39 4.83 1.30
N LYS A 147 2.99 5.93 1.74
CA LYS A 147 4.38 6.28 1.42
C LYS A 147 5.40 5.30 2.01
N ILE A 148 5.16 4.79 3.23
CA ILE A 148 6.00 3.75 3.83
C ILE A 148 6.08 2.54 2.89
N LEU A 149 4.94 2.06 2.38
CA LEU A 149 4.89 0.90 1.50
C LEU A 149 5.63 1.14 0.18
N LEU A 150 5.43 2.32 -0.44
CA LEU A 150 6.16 2.70 -1.67
C LEU A 150 7.67 2.77 -1.46
N LEU A 151 8.12 3.36 -0.33
CA LEU A 151 9.54 3.50 -0.05
C LEU A 151 10.19 2.14 0.23
N ILE A 152 9.51 1.25 0.96
CA ILE A 152 10.01 -0.12 1.19
C ILE A 152 10.15 -0.85 -0.15
N ASP A 153 9.16 -0.75 -1.03
CA ASP A 153 9.18 -1.37 -2.34
C ASP A 153 10.34 -0.85 -3.21
N ALA A 154 10.56 0.46 -3.24
CA ALA A 154 11.69 1.08 -3.92
C ALA A 154 13.04 0.59 -3.35
N ILE A 155 13.20 0.54 -2.04
CA ILE A 155 14.42 0.07 -1.38
C ILE A 155 14.71 -1.40 -1.70
N ILE A 156 13.69 -2.27 -1.69
CA ILE A 156 13.85 -3.67 -2.08
C ILE A 156 14.32 -3.77 -3.53
N THR A 157 13.77 -2.94 -4.41
CA THR A 157 14.19 -2.86 -5.82
C THR A 157 15.66 -2.49 -5.94
N ASP A 158 16.08 -1.43 -5.24
CA ASP A 158 17.48 -0.97 -5.25
C ASP A 158 18.44 -2.03 -4.69
N ILE A 159 18.06 -2.70 -3.60
CA ILE A 159 18.85 -3.79 -3.01
C ILE A 159 18.98 -4.94 -4.00
N THR A 160 17.88 -5.36 -4.63
CA THR A 160 17.87 -6.46 -5.59
C THR A 160 18.73 -6.14 -6.80
N LEU A 161 18.64 -4.93 -7.34
CA LEU A 161 19.50 -4.46 -8.42
C LEU A 161 20.97 -4.43 -7.99
N GLY A 162 21.26 -3.92 -6.78
CA GLY A 162 22.61 -3.90 -6.23
C GLY A 162 23.22 -5.31 -6.10
N TRP A 163 22.43 -6.31 -5.70
CA TRP A 163 22.90 -7.70 -5.64
C TRP A 163 23.20 -8.28 -7.03
N MET A 164 22.39 -7.96 -8.04
CA MET A 164 22.65 -8.39 -9.42
C MET A 164 23.98 -7.82 -9.91
N TYR A 165 24.25 -6.54 -9.70
CA TYR A 165 25.52 -5.91 -10.09
C TYR A 165 26.71 -6.46 -9.32
N CYS A 166 26.58 -6.73 -8.02
CA CYS A 166 27.65 -7.33 -7.21
C CYS A 166 27.96 -8.78 -7.62
N GLY A 167 26.97 -9.53 -8.13
CA GLY A 167 27.18 -10.88 -8.65
C GLY A 167 27.97 -10.95 -9.97
N GLU A 168 28.07 -9.85 -10.69
CA GLU A 168 28.86 -9.73 -11.94
C GLU A 168 30.31 -9.29 -11.69
N ILE A 169 30.68 -8.91 -10.48
CA ILE A 169 32.08 -8.57 -10.11
C ILE A 169 32.80 -9.87 -9.76
N TYR A 170 33.41 -10.47 -10.76
CA TYR A 170 34.32 -11.60 -10.57
C TYR A 170 35.62 -11.09 -9.90
N ALA A 171 35.75 -11.35 -8.61
CA ALA A 171 37.03 -11.13 -7.91
C ALA A 171 38.00 -12.20 -8.37
N GLY A 172 38.84 -11.88 -9.36
CA GLY A 172 39.98 -12.76 -9.68
C GLY A 172 40.27 -13.07 -11.15
N GLU A 173 39.63 -12.43 -12.11
CA GLU A 173 40.09 -12.52 -13.51
C GLU A 173 40.92 -11.27 -13.86
N VAL A 174 42.22 -11.37 -13.69
CA VAL A 174 43.25 -10.57 -14.32
C VAL A 174 44.05 -11.50 -15.24
#